data_3e6e5e595773fc546a4a7535470ee425
#
_entry.id   3e6e5e595773fc546a4a7535470ee425
#
_cell.length_a   1.000
_cell.length_b   1.000
_cell.length_c   1.000
_cell.angle_alpha   90.00
_cell.angle_beta   90.00
_cell.angle_gamma   90.00
#
_symmetry.space_group_name_H-M   'P 1'
#
loop_
_entity.id
_entity.type
_entity.pdbx_description
1 polymer ?
#
loop_
_entity_poly.entity_id
_entity_poly.type
_entity_poly.pdbx_seq_one_letter_code
_entity_poly.pdbx_strand_id
1 'polypeptide(L)'
;VSMGVGSWQESMLDIHKSFQQARTTVNLSYQLGKYDDILFYDNMGVYRLLAGGQRDVCMEYLERYILPVQHYDQQYHTTLFPTLQTMIRCAWNLRQVAQELYIHYNSAKYRYQKICELLNMDLRDSEQRLNMEIALRVYHMYNK
;
A
#
# COMPACT_ATOMS: atom_id res chain seq x y z
N VAL A 1 -4.77 -23.14 -2.69
CA VAL A 1 -4.88 -23.15 -1.22
C VAL A 1 -3.84 -22.20 -0.63
N SER A 2 -4.26 -21.21 0.15
CA SER A 2 -3.34 -20.30 0.83
C SER A 2 -2.93 -20.87 2.19
N MET A 3 -1.65 -20.76 2.51
CA MET A 3 -1.10 -21.19 3.80
C MET A 3 -0.43 -20.04 4.51
N GLY A 4 -0.77 -19.84 5.79
CA GLY A 4 -0.08 -18.90 6.67
C GLY A 4 0.86 -19.64 7.63
N VAL A 5 2.06 -19.13 7.79
CA VAL A 5 3.06 -19.67 8.71
C VAL A 5 3.33 -18.62 9.79
N GLY A 6 3.12 -18.98 11.05
CA GLY A 6 3.46 -18.15 12.20
C GLY A 6 4.96 -18.18 12.50
N SER A 7 5.40 -17.25 13.34
CA SER A 7 6.79 -17.20 13.79
C SER A 7 7.15 -18.40 14.67
N TRP A 8 8.40 -18.81 14.62
CA TRP A 8 8.93 -19.84 15.50
C TRP A 8 8.82 -19.43 16.99
N GLN A 9 8.48 -20.38 17.85
CA GLN A 9 8.35 -20.17 19.29
C GLN A 9 9.32 -21.08 20.05
N GLU A 10 10.04 -20.54 21.03
CA GLU A 10 10.97 -21.31 21.86
C GLU A 10 10.24 -22.23 22.85
N SER A 11 9.06 -21.84 23.29
CA SER A 11 8.27 -22.59 24.26
C SER A 11 7.00 -23.19 23.65
N MET A 12 6.71 -24.43 24.03
CA MET A 12 5.43 -25.09 23.70
C MET A 12 4.21 -24.34 24.26
N LEU A 13 4.37 -23.58 25.34
CA LEU A 13 3.32 -22.76 25.94
C LEU A 13 2.92 -21.59 25.04
N ASP A 14 3.80 -21.16 24.15
CA ASP A 14 3.59 -20.03 23.23
C ASP A 14 3.09 -20.45 21.83
N ILE A 15 2.88 -21.75 21.61
CA ILE A 15 2.44 -22.26 20.29
C ILE A 15 1.12 -21.61 19.82
N HIS A 16 0.27 -21.22 20.76
CA HIS A 16 -0.97 -20.49 20.46
C HIS A 16 -0.71 -19.14 19.76
N LYS A 17 0.40 -18.47 20.08
CA LYS A 17 0.81 -17.20 19.41
C LYS A 17 1.16 -17.46 17.94
N SER A 18 1.95 -18.49 17.67
CA SER A 18 2.29 -18.90 16.31
C SER A 18 1.04 -19.25 15.50
N PHE A 19 0.07 -19.92 16.10
CA PHE A 19 -1.20 -20.24 15.45
C PHE A 19 -2.02 -18.97 15.13
N GLN A 20 -2.11 -18.02 16.06
CA GLN A 20 -2.78 -16.74 15.83
C GLN A 20 -2.11 -15.94 14.71
N GLN A 21 -0.78 -15.92 14.69
CA GLN A 21 0.00 -15.28 13.62
C GLN A 21 -0.25 -15.94 12.26
N ALA A 22 -0.28 -17.25 12.20
CA ALA A 22 -0.61 -17.99 10.97
C ALA A 22 -2.01 -17.65 10.46
N ARG A 23 -3.01 -17.58 11.33
CA ARG A 23 -4.38 -17.14 10.98
C ARG A 23 -4.41 -15.71 10.46
N THR A 24 -3.71 -14.78 11.12
CA THR A 24 -3.59 -13.39 10.66
C THR A 24 -2.98 -13.32 9.26
N THR A 25 -1.94 -14.12 9.01
CA THR A 25 -1.26 -14.17 7.71
C THR A 25 -2.20 -14.67 6.60
N VAL A 26 -2.99 -15.71 6.86
CA VAL A 26 -4.00 -16.20 5.89
C VAL A 26 -5.05 -15.12 5.61
N ASN A 27 -5.58 -14.47 6.64
CA ASN A 27 -6.56 -13.40 6.45
C ASN A 27 -6.00 -12.23 5.63
N LEU A 28 -4.75 -11.83 5.92
CA LEU A 28 -4.05 -10.81 5.13
C LEU A 28 -3.83 -11.24 3.68
N SER A 29 -3.52 -12.51 3.43
CA SER A 29 -3.36 -13.01 2.06
C SER A 29 -4.62 -12.80 1.23
N TYR A 30 -5.78 -13.11 1.80
CA TYR A 30 -7.07 -12.86 1.13
C TYR A 30 -7.34 -11.37 0.92
N GLN A 31 -7.05 -10.53 1.90
CA GLN A 31 -7.20 -9.07 1.78
C GLN A 31 -6.28 -8.48 0.71
N LEU A 32 -5.08 -9.02 0.54
CA LEU A 32 -4.10 -8.57 -0.43
C LEU A 32 -4.28 -9.21 -1.83
N GLY A 33 -5.28 -10.09 -1.99
CA GLY A 33 -5.50 -10.81 -3.25
C GLY A 33 -4.40 -11.81 -3.60
N LYS A 34 -3.61 -12.24 -2.61
CA LYS A 34 -2.57 -13.27 -2.76
C LYS A 34 -3.16 -14.63 -2.46
N TYR A 35 -3.62 -15.31 -3.49
CA TYR A 35 -4.18 -16.64 -3.41
C TYR A 35 -3.14 -17.68 -3.81
N ASP A 36 -3.32 -18.90 -3.28
CA ASP A 36 -2.49 -20.07 -3.62
C ASP A 36 -0.99 -19.86 -3.35
N ASP A 37 -0.68 -19.18 -2.22
CA ASP A 37 0.68 -18.88 -1.82
C ASP A 37 0.94 -19.30 -0.36
N ILE A 38 2.22 -19.51 -0.03
CA ILE A 38 2.68 -19.77 1.34
C ILE A 38 3.29 -18.48 1.87
N LEU A 39 2.62 -17.89 2.84
CA LEU A 39 3.03 -16.61 3.42
C LEU A 39 3.50 -16.78 4.86
N PHE A 40 4.60 -16.13 5.17
CA PHE A 40 5.21 -16.13 6.51
C PHE A 40 4.85 -14.84 7.24
N TYR A 41 4.40 -14.96 8.49
CA TYR A 41 4.06 -13.81 9.32
C TYR A 41 5.21 -12.81 9.44
N ASP A 42 6.45 -13.30 9.58
CA ASP A 42 7.64 -12.44 9.71
C ASP A 42 7.92 -11.60 8.46
N ASN A 43 7.46 -12.03 7.30
CA ASN A 43 7.62 -11.33 6.03
C ASN A 43 6.50 -10.34 5.73
N MET A 44 5.46 -10.27 6.56
CA MET A 44 4.31 -9.39 6.30
C MET A 44 4.59 -7.90 6.59
N GLY A 45 5.68 -7.60 7.29
CA GLY A 45 6.14 -6.23 7.52
C GLY A 45 5.05 -5.34 8.14
N VAL A 46 4.85 -4.16 7.57
CA VAL A 46 3.87 -3.16 8.06
C VAL A 46 2.42 -3.66 8.04
N TYR A 47 2.09 -4.64 7.20
CA TYR A 47 0.74 -5.20 7.17
C TYR A 47 0.31 -5.82 8.49
N ARG A 48 1.25 -6.30 9.30
CA ARG A 48 0.97 -6.80 10.66
C ARG A 48 0.40 -5.72 11.57
N LEU A 49 0.93 -4.50 11.46
CA LEU A 49 0.43 -3.34 12.20
C LEU A 49 -0.94 -2.91 11.69
N LEU A 50 -1.11 -2.86 10.38
CA LEU A 50 -2.36 -2.45 9.75
C LEU A 50 -3.49 -3.44 10.01
N ALA A 51 -3.21 -4.74 10.07
CA ALA A 51 -4.19 -5.77 10.38
C ALA A 51 -4.78 -5.65 11.79
N GLY A 52 -4.01 -5.15 12.76
CA GLY A 52 -4.46 -4.85 14.13
C GLY A 52 -5.04 -3.44 14.31
N GLY A 53 -5.00 -2.61 13.26
CA GLY A 53 -5.46 -1.22 13.28
C GLY A 53 -6.98 -1.07 13.30
N GLN A 54 -7.44 0.09 13.76
CA GLN A 54 -8.86 0.45 13.70
C GLN A 54 -9.26 0.76 12.26
N ARG A 55 -10.34 0.15 11.80
CA ARG A 55 -10.85 0.35 10.44
C ARG A 55 -11.14 1.81 10.12
N ASP A 56 -11.70 2.56 11.07
CA ASP A 56 -12.05 3.96 10.89
C ASP A 56 -10.83 4.81 10.59
N VAL A 57 -9.71 4.59 11.31
CA VAL A 57 -8.43 5.27 11.05
C VAL A 57 -7.89 4.92 9.66
N CYS A 58 -8.02 3.66 9.25
CA CYS A 58 -7.63 3.24 7.90
C CYS A 58 -8.47 3.94 6.81
N MET A 59 -9.78 4.10 7.05
CA MET A 59 -10.66 4.83 6.12
C MET A 59 -10.29 6.30 6.04
N GLU A 60 -9.97 6.97 7.15
CA GLU A 60 -9.48 8.36 7.16
C GLU A 60 -8.21 8.52 6.30
N TYR A 61 -7.30 7.53 6.33
CA TYR A 61 -6.12 7.51 5.45
C TYR A 61 -6.50 7.47 3.97
N LEU A 62 -7.48 6.65 3.60
CA LEU A 62 -7.95 6.57 2.22
C LEU A 62 -8.60 7.88 1.78
N GLU A 63 -9.46 8.45 2.62
CA GLU A 63 -10.14 9.72 2.33
C GLU A 63 -9.15 10.87 2.14
N ARG A 64 -8.08 10.89 2.94
CA ARG A 64 -7.09 11.96 2.86
C ARG A 64 -6.11 11.82 1.69
N TYR A 65 -5.61 10.61 1.45
CA TYR A 65 -4.45 10.41 0.57
C TYR A 65 -4.77 9.76 -0.77
N ILE A 66 -5.84 9.00 -0.86
CA ILE A 66 -6.15 8.21 -2.06
C ILE A 66 -7.36 8.77 -2.81
N LEU A 67 -8.49 8.97 -2.13
CA LEU A 67 -9.74 9.37 -2.76
C LEU A 67 -9.65 10.68 -3.55
N PRO A 68 -8.94 11.74 -3.11
CA PRO A 68 -8.85 12.96 -3.90
C PRO A 68 -8.22 12.74 -5.27
N VAL A 69 -7.22 11.88 -5.36
CA VAL A 69 -6.56 11.54 -6.64
C VAL A 69 -7.49 10.71 -7.53
N GLN A 70 -8.19 9.72 -6.96
CA GLN A 70 -9.14 8.89 -7.71
C GLN A 70 -10.35 9.70 -8.20
N HIS A 71 -10.90 10.59 -7.39
CA HIS A 71 -12.00 11.47 -7.79
C HIS A 71 -11.57 12.40 -8.93
N TYR A 72 -10.36 12.92 -8.87
CA TYR A 72 -9.81 13.73 -9.96
C TYR A 72 -9.70 12.92 -11.26
N ASP A 73 -9.18 11.70 -11.19
CA ASP A 73 -9.08 10.81 -12.34
C ASP A 73 -10.46 10.50 -12.96
N GLN A 74 -11.46 10.25 -12.13
CA GLN A 74 -12.83 10.01 -12.58
C GLN A 74 -13.44 11.23 -13.25
N GLN A 75 -13.24 12.41 -12.66
CA GLN A 75 -13.82 13.66 -13.17
C GLN A 75 -13.16 14.13 -14.47
N TYR A 76 -11.86 13.98 -14.60
CA TYR A 76 -11.07 14.53 -15.71
C TYR A 76 -10.52 13.48 -16.67
N HIS A 77 -10.89 12.21 -16.48
CA HIS A 77 -10.41 11.07 -17.29
C HIS A 77 -8.87 11.00 -17.36
N THR A 78 -8.22 11.22 -16.23
CA THR A 78 -6.76 11.15 -16.08
C THR A 78 -6.29 9.82 -15.49
N THR A 79 -4.99 9.63 -15.36
CA THR A 79 -4.36 8.41 -14.83
C THR A 79 -3.35 8.73 -13.73
N LEU A 80 -3.72 9.66 -12.84
CA LEU A 80 -2.84 10.08 -11.74
C LEU A 80 -2.67 8.98 -10.69
N PHE A 81 -3.75 8.25 -10.36
CA PHE A 81 -3.68 7.18 -9.36
C PHE A 81 -2.78 6.01 -9.82
N PRO A 82 -2.92 5.45 -11.04
CA PRO A 82 -1.95 4.48 -11.55
C PRO A 82 -0.52 5.02 -11.60
N THR A 83 -0.35 6.30 -11.90
CA THR A 83 0.97 6.95 -11.89
C THR A 83 1.54 7.00 -10.47
N LEU A 84 0.73 7.34 -9.46
CA LEU A 84 1.12 7.35 -8.05
C LEU A 84 1.58 5.95 -7.58
N GLN A 85 0.84 4.91 -7.95
CA GLN A 85 1.22 3.52 -7.66
C GLN A 85 2.58 3.17 -8.26
N THR A 86 2.83 3.59 -9.49
CA THR A 86 4.13 3.39 -10.17
C THR A 86 5.24 4.21 -9.51
N MET A 87 4.96 5.46 -9.08
CA MET A 87 5.93 6.28 -8.35
C MET A 87 6.41 5.61 -7.06
N ILE A 88 5.49 5.05 -6.29
CA ILE A 88 5.82 4.31 -5.05
C ILE A 88 6.65 3.07 -5.38
N ARG A 89 6.26 2.28 -6.38
CA ARG A 89 6.98 1.07 -6.80
C ARG A 89 8.40 1.38 -7.29
N CYS A 90 8.59 2.52 -7.98
CA CYS A 90 9.89 2.99 -8.47
C CYS A 90 10.67 3.82 -7.42
N ALA A 91 10.31 3.73 -6.13
CA ALA A 91 10.95 4.50 -5.06
C ALA A 91 11.07 6.01 -5.39
N TRP A 92 10.03 6.58 -5.98
CA TRP A 92 9.91 7.99 -6.36
C TRP A 92 10.90 8.47 -7.45
N ASN A 93 11.54 7.55 -8.17
CA ASN A 93 12.42 7.87 -9.27
C ASN A 93 11.60 8.18 -10.54
N LEU A 94 11.40 9.46 -10.83
CA LEU A 94 10.55 9.90 -11.95
C LEU A 94 11.07 9.48 -13.34
N ARG A 95 12.37 9.25 -13.51
CA ARG A 95 12.92 8.73 -14.79
C ARG A 95 12.46 7.29 -15.00
N GLN A 96 12.55 6.49 -13.95
CA GLN A 96 12.09 5.09 -13.99
C GLN A 96 10.56 5.02 -14.17
N VAL A 97 9.80 5.90 -13.49
CA VAL A 97 8.35 6.03 -13.68
C VAL A 97 8.00 6.34 -15.13
N ALA A 98 8.69 7.29 -15.75
CA ALA A 98 8.47 7.65 -17.14
C ALA A 98 8.73 6.45 -18.09
N GLN A 99 9.79 5.69 -17.84
CA GLN A 99 10.11 4.46 -18.60
C GLN A 99 9.02 3.38 -18.43
N GLU A 100 8.60 3.09 -17.21
CA GLU A 100 7.58 2.06 -16.95
C GLU A 100 6.20 2.41 -17.52
N LEU A 101 5.85 3.70 -17.52
CA LEU A 101 4.57 4.17 -18.06
C LEU A 101 4.64 4.50 -19.56
N TYR A 102 5.80 4.38 -20.21
CA TYR A 102 6.02 4.75 -21.61
C TYR A 102 5.61 6.19 -21.92
N ILE A 103 5.92 7.13 -21.00
CA ILE A 103 5.64 8.55 -21.14
C ILE A 103 6.91 9.38 -21.11
N HIS A 104 6.84 10.63 -21.57
CA HIS A 104 7.95 11.57 -21.45
C HIS A 104 8.22 11.90 -19.98
N TYR A 105 9.49 12.15 -19.61
CA TYR A 105 9.86 12.58 -18.25
C TYR A 105 9.09 13.82 -17.78
N ASN A 106 8.89 14.79 -18.65
CA ASN A 106 8.12 16.00 -18.33
C ASN A 106 6.66 15.68 -17.99
N SER A 107 6.08 14.67 -18.64
CA SER A 107 4.73 14.22 -18.32
C SER A 107 4.67 13.54 -16.95
N ALA A 108 5.66 12.72 -16.59
CA ALA A 108 5.77 12.13 -15.25
C ALA A 108 5.94 13.21 -14.18
N LYS A 109 6.79 14.21 -14.45
CA LYS A 109 7.00 15.36 -13.57
C LYS A 109 5.73 16.20 -13.39
N TYR A 110 4.99 16.45 -14.45
CA TYR A 110 3.71 17.16 -14.38
C TYR A 110 2.70 16.39 -13.52
N ARG A 111 2.55 15.07 -13.73
CA ARG A 111 1.65 14.24 -12.93
C ARG A 111 2.05 14.23 -11.45
N TYR A 112 3.34 14.14 -11.14
CA TYR A 112 3.85 14.26 -9.78
C TYR A 112 3.44 15.59 -9.13
N GLN A 113 3.67 16.71 -9.82
CA GLN A 113 3.30 18.04 -9.34
C GLN A 113 1.79 18.14 -9.10
N LYS A 114 1.00 17.59 -10.02
CA LYS A 114 -0.46 17.59 -9.91
C LYS A 114 -0.96 16.80 -8.70
N ILE A 115 -0.36 15.65 -8.43
CA ILE A 115 -0.65 14.85 -7.22
C ILE A 115 -0.31 15.66 -5.95
N CYS A 116 0.86 16.30 -5.91
CA CYS A 116 1.25 17.17 -4.79
C CYS A 116 0.24 18.28 -4.54
N GLU A 117 -0.22 18.96 -5.60
CA GLU A 117 -1.24 20.01 -5.52
C GLU A 117 -2.57 19.49 -4.98
N LEU A 118 -3.08 18.37 -5.54
CA LEU A 118 -4.37 17.78 -5.15
C LEU A 118 -4.39 17.37 -3.67
N LEU A 119 -3.28 16.88 -3.17
CA LEU A 119 -3.17 16.40 -1.79
C LEU A 119 -2.66 17.48 -0.83
N ASN A 120 -2.27 18.64 -1.35
CA ASN A 120 -1.57 19.70 -0.61
C ASN A 120 -0.38 19.14 0.20
N MET A 121 0.49 18.40 -0.48
CA MET A 121 1.63 17.68 0.11
C MET A 121 2.93 18.02 -0.61
N ASP A 122 4.03 18.02 0.14
CA ASP A 122 5.37 18.00 -0.43
C ASP A 122 5.95 16.59 -0.39
N LEU A 123 5.82 15.86 -1.48
CA LEU A 123 6.32 14.49 -1.59
C LEU A 123 7.85 14.40 -1.74
N ARG A 124 8.61 15.49 -1.49
CA ARG A 124 10.05 15.47 -1.24
C ARG A 124 10.34 15.16 0.24
N ASP A 125 9.41 15.48 1.11
CA ASP A 125 9.46 15.14 2.53
C ASP A 125 9.27 13.64 2.74
N SER A 126 10.19 13.02 3.48
CA SER A 126 10.19 11.57 3.74
C SER A 126 8.99 11.11 4.57
N GLU A 127 8.52 11.92 5.53
CA GLU A 127 7.34 11.59 6.33
C GLU A 127 6.07 11.59 5.49
N GLN A 128 5.93 12.57 4.61
CA GLN A 128 4.79 12.64 3.70
C GLN A 128 4.79 11.49 2.69
N ARG A 129 5.96 11.11 2.18
CA ARG A 129 6.11 9.88 1.37
C ARG A 129 5.70 8.64 2.12
N LEU A 130 6.16 8.47 3.36
CA LEU A 130 5.83 7.33 4.20
C LEU A 130 4.31 7.23 4.40
N ASN A 131 3.65 8.35 4.72
CA ASN A 131 2.20 8.38 4.86
C ASN A 131 1.47 7.96 3.58
N MET A 132 1.95 8.39 2.42
CA MET A 132 1.40 8.00 1.13
C MET A 132 1.60 6.51 0.84
N GLU A 133 2.78 5.98 1.16
CA GLU A 133 3.09 4.55 0.99
C GLU A 133 2.23 3.67 1.91
N ILE A 134 2.00 4.11 3.16
CA ILE A 134 1.08 3.45 4.09
C ILE A 134 -0.35 3.51 3.54
N ALA A 135 -0.81 4.67 3.07
CA ALA A 135 -2.14 4.83 2.50
C ALA A 135 -2.38 3.88 1.31
N LEU A 136 -1.40 3.69 0.44
CA LEU A 136 -1.50 2.75 -0.66
C LEU A 136 -1.61 1.29 -0.16
N ARG A 137 -0.90 0.92 0.89
CA ARG A 137 -1.03 -0.41 1.50
C ARG A 137 -2.41 -0.62 2.12
N VAL A 138 -2.93 0.38 2.81
CA VAL A 138 -4.32 0.39 3.33
C VAL A 138 -5.31 0.23 2.18
N TYR A 139 -5.13 0.96 1.08
CA TYR A 139 -5.95 0.83 -0.11
C TYR A 139 -6.00 -0.61 -0.63
N HIS A 140 -4.84 -1.28 -0.75
CA HIS A 140 -4.78 -2.67 -1.21
C HIS A 140 -5.43 -3.66 -0.24
N MET A 141 -5.49 -3.35 1.06
CA MET A 141 -6.17 -4.20 2.05
C MET A 141 -7.69 -4.10 1.99
N TYR A 142 -8.23 -2.92 1.67
CA TYR A 142 -9.67 -2.65 1.78
C TYR A 142 -10.38 -2.50 0.45
N ASN A 143 -9.65 -2.31 -0.64
CA ASN A 143 -10.23 -2.17 -1.96
C ASN A 143 -9.95 -3.43 -2.78
N LYS A 144 -10.96 -4.26 -2.89
CA LYS A 144 -10.98 -5.46 -3.75
C LYS A 144 -11.66 -5.17 -5.07
#